data_e0353ff0b0c89ce3e79d533733cd92c4
#
_entry.id   e0353ff0b0c89ce3e79d533733cd92c4
#
_cell.length_a   1.000
_cell.length_b   1.000
_cell.length_c   1.000
_cell.angle_alpha   90.00
_cell.angle_beta   90.00
_cell.angle_gamma   90.00
#
_symmetry.space_group_name_H-M   'P 1'
#
loop_
_entity.id
_entity.type
_entity.pdbx_description
1 polymer ?
#
loop_
_entity_poly.entity_id
_entity_poly.type
_entity_poly.pdbx_seq_one_letter_code
_entity_poly.pdbx_strand_id
1 'polypeptide(L)'
;VSDPLMDQAMQIAAGMTLEQKVAQMFMITPDALTGVDGATMAGDSTKAAYTQYPVGGLIYMAKNLTGTDQTTQMLTNMKSYSQEIVGISVFLGVDEEGGTVARIASNSAFGVTDVGNMSDVGATGDSQNAYNAGSTIGTYLNTLGFNMDFAPVADVLTNPDNTVIKDRSFGSDSQLVADMVCAEMQGLNEHQILSVVKHFPGQGATAGDSHDGAVSTDKSLDDLLANELVPFQQAVNNGASFVMVGHISAPAVTGDDTPASLSSVMVTDVLRNQLGFHGVVITDAMNMGA
;
A
#
# COMPACT_ATOMS: atom_id res chain seq x y z
N VAL A 1 1.51 -29.74 -9.17
CA VAL A 1 0.06 -29.52 -9.21
C VAL A 1 -0.14 -28.13 -9.80
N SER A 2 -0.86 -27.99 -10.95
CA SER A 2 -1.18 -26.68 -11.51
C SER A 2 -2.07 -25.92 -10.52
N ASP A 3 -1.77 -24.64 -10.34
CA ASP A 3 -2.65 -23.75 -9.61
C ASP A 3 -3.74 -23.23 -10.57
N PRO A 4 -5.02 -23.58 -10.39
CA PRO A 4 -6.09 -23.16 -11.30
C PRO A 4 -6.23 -21.65 -11.43
N LEU A 5 -5.91 -20.88 -10.37
CA LEU A 5 -5.96 -19.42 -10.40
C LEU A 5 -4.81 -18.85 -11.24
N MET A 6 -3.63 -19.44 -11.14
CA MET A 6 -2.49 -19.08 -11.98
C MET A 6 -2.76 -19.38 -13.45
N ASP A 7 -3.32 -20.55 -13.76
CA ASP A 7 -3.68 -20.92 -15.12
C ASP A 7 -4.70 -19.94 -15.71
N GLN A 8 -5.71 -19.51 -14.92
CA GLN A 8 -6.69 -18.51 -15.32
C GLN A 8 -6.02 -17.13 -15.54
N ALA A 9 -5.16 -16.70 -14.65
CA ALA A 9 -4.42 -15.43 -14.77
C ALA A 9 -3.56 -15.41 -16.05
N MET A 10 -2.87 -16.52 -16.33
CA MET A 10 -2.08 -16.65 -17.56
C MET A 10 -2.94 -16.60 -18.83
N GLN A 11 -4.14 -17.19 -18.83
CA GLN A 11 -5.07 -17.11 -19.96
C GLN A 11 -5.56 -15.69 -20.18
N ILE A 12 -5.93 -14.96 -19.10
CA ILE A 12 -6.36 -13.57 -19.19
C ILE A 12 -5.20 -12.72 -19.75
N ALA A 13 -4.02 -12.84 -19.19
CA ALA A 13 -2.83 -12.11 -19.64
C ALA A 13 -2.46 -12.44 -21.10
N ALA A 14 -2.64 -13.67 -21.55
CA ALA A 14 -2.39 -14.07 -22.95
C ALA A 14 -3.37 -13.39 -23.92
N GLY A 15 -4.60 -13.09 -23.47
CA GLY A 15 -5.60 -12.38 -24.27
C GLY A 15 -5.41 -10.85 -24.36
N MET A 16 -4.55 -10.27 -23.50
CA MET A 16 -4.31 -8.83 -23.49
C MET A 16 -3.33 -8.40 -24.56
N THR A 17 -3.54 -7.19 -25.13
CA THR A 17 -2.52 -6.52 -25.97
C THR A 17 -1.32 -6.09 -25.15
N LEU A 18 -0.21 -5.73 -25.79
CA LEU A 18 0.97 -5.22 -25.09
C LEU A 18 0.65 -3.95 -24.29
N GLU A 19 -0.12 -3.03 -24.89
CA GLU A 19 -0.54 -1.78 -24.28
C GLU A 19 -1.38 -2.03 -23.03
N GLN A 20 -2.31 -2.99 -23.09
CA GLN A 20 -3.10 -3.38 -21.92
C GLN A 20 -2.22 -3.98 -20.81
N LYS A 21 -1.29 -4.87 -21.15
CA LYS A 21 -0.35 -5.44 -20.18
C LYS A 21 0.50 -4.37 -19.50
N VAL A 22 1.01 -3.42 -20.27
CA VAL A 22 1.79 -2.29 -19.75
C VAL A 22 0.90 -1.43 -18.83
N ALA A 23 -0.31 -1.07 -19.27
CA ALA A 23 -1.23 -0.26 -18.47
C ALA A 23 -1.59 -0.94 -17.14
N GLN A 24 -1.77 -2.27 -17.13
CA GLN A 24 -2.05 -3.03 -15.91
C GLN A 24 -0.93 -2.97 -14.86
N MET A 25 0.28 -2.59 -15.23
CA MET A 25 1.41 -2.39 -14.30
C MET A 25 1.36 -1.04 -13.57
N PHE A 26 0.42 -0.15 -13.90
CA PHE A 26 0.33 1.18 -13.30
C PHE A 26 -0.86 1.28 -12.35
N MET A 27 -0.59 1.97 -11.22
CA MET A 27 -1.59 2.47 -10.31
C MET A 27 -1.44 3.99 -10.24
N ILE A 28 -2.50 4.72 -10.57
CA ILE A 28 -2.49 6.18 -10.70
C ILE A 28 -3.68 6.81 -9.98
N THR A 29 -3.70 8.14 -9.83
CA THR A 29 -4.87 8.84 -9.29
C THR A 29 -5.97 9.00 -10.36
N PRO A 30 -7.25 9.16 -9.96
CA PRO A 30 -8.32 9.54 -10.89
C PRO A 30 -8.01 10.83 -11.64
N ASP A 31 -7.31 11.75 -11.00
CA ASP A 31 -6.88 13.02 -11.58
C ASP A 31 -5.89 12.81 -12.73
N ALA A 32 -4.91 11.92 -12.53
CA ALA A 32 -3.94 11.60 -13.58
C ALA A 32 -4.60 10.86 -14.75
N LEU A 33 -5.59 9.99 -14.47
CA LEU A 33 -6.33 9.29 -15.52
C LEU A 33 -7.16 10.24 -16.39
N THR A 34 -7.84 11.21 -15.76
CA THR A 34 -8.83 12.06 -16.43
C THR A 34 -8.29 13.44 -16.86
N GLY A 35 -7.15 13.84 -16.29
CA GLY A 35 -6.63 15.22 -16.44
C GLY A 35 -7.43 16.26 -15.66
N VAL A 36 -8.30 15.84 -14.72
CA VAL A 36 -9.16 16.72 -13.91
C VAL A 36 -8.67 16.73 -12.48
N ASP A 37 -8.24 17.88 -11.97
CA ASP A 37 -7.83 18.01 -10.58
C ASP A 37 -9.03 17.86 -9.63
N GLY A 38 -8.88 17.02 -8.61
CA GLY A 38 -9.94 16.71 -7.65
C GLY A 38 -11.12 15.97 -8.29
N ALA A 39 -10.86 15.00 -9.17
CA ALA A 39 -11.91 14.19 -9.79
C ALA A 39 -12.72 13.44 -8.72
N THR A 40 -14.01 13.77 -8.60
CA THR A 40 -14.95 13.19 -7.62
C THR A 40 -16.03 12.30 -8.24
N MET A 41 -15.94 12.03 -9.55
CA MET A 41 -16.89 11.18 -10.26
C MET A 41 -16.18 10.28 -11.25
N ALA A 42 -16.72 9.09 -11.46
CA ALA A 42 -16.37 8.23 -12.58
C ALA A 42 -17.54 8.23 -13.57
N GLY A 43 -17.51 9.18 -14.51
CA GLY A 43 -18.50 9.35 -15.56
C GLY A 43 -17.97 8.90 -16.94
N ASP A 44 -18.64 9.36 -18.02
CA ASP A 44 -18.31 8.98 -19.41
C ASP A 44 -16.87 9.37 -19.79
N SER A 45 -16.39 10.53 -19.33
CA SER A 45 -14.99 10.95 -19.55
C SER A 45 -14.00 10.01 -18.89
N THR A 46 -14.29 9.55 -17.68
CA THR A 46 -13.48 8.56 -16.96
C THR A 46 -13.49 7.23 -17.70
N LYS A 47 -14.67 6.78 -18.18
CA LYS A 47 -14.80 5.56 -18.96
C LYS A 47 -13.98 5.63 -20.26
N ALA A 48 -14.04 6.76 -20.96
CA ALA A 48 -13.28 6.99 -22.19
C ALA A 48 -11.76 6.96 -21.93
N ALA A 49 -11.30 7.64 -20.86
CA ALA A 49 -9.90 7.64 -20.45
C ALA A 49 -9.42 6.25 -20.06
N TYR A 50 -10.23 5.50 -19.28
CA TYR A 50 -9.91 4.13 -18.88
C TYR A 50 -9.90 3.16 -20.07
N THR A 51 -10.76 3.38 -21.07
CA THR A 51 -10.71 2.60 -22.33
C THR A 51 -9.38 2.78 -23.06
N GLN A 52 -8.85 4.01 -23.04
CA GLN A 52 -7.55 4.31 -23.66
C GLN A 52 -6.37 3.80 -22.84
N TYR A 53 -6.46 3.93 -21.50
CA TYR A 53 -5.42 3.58 -20.54
C TYR A 53 -6.01 2.69 -19.44
N PRO A 54 -6.21 1.40 -19.69
CA PRO A 54 -6.82 0.47 -18.71
C PRO A 54 -5.82 0.10 -17.63
N VAL A 55 -5.55 1.03 -16.72
CA VAL A 55 -4.58 0.84 -15.62
C VAL A 55 -5.04 -0.24 -14.64
N GLY A 56 -4.07 -0.91 -13.98
CA GLY A 56 -4.32 -1.97 -13.02
C GLY A 56 -4.96 -1.49 -11.73
N GLY A 57 -4.73 -0.21 -11.35
CA GLY A 57 -5.29 0.34 -10.13
C GLY A 57 -5.47 1.84 -10.13
N LEU A 58 -6.34 2.30 -9.23
CA LEU A 58 -6.52 3.71 -8.88
C LEU A 58 -6.32 3.90 -7.39
N ILE A 59 -5.52 4.90 -7.01
CA ILE A 59 -5.37 5.38 -5.64
C ILE A 59 -6.16 6.67 -5.47
N TYR A 60 -7.02 6.72 -4.45
CA TYR A 60 -7.88 7.86 -4.16
C TYR A 60 -7.30 8.70 -3.03
N MET A 61 -7.13 9.99 -3.29
CA MET A 61 -6.66 10.97 -2.33
C MET A 61 -7.84 11.65 -1.63
N ALA A 62 -7.61 12.30 -0.49
CA ALA A 62 -8.67 12.99 0.25
C ALA A 62 -9.54 13.94 -0.61
N LYS A 63 -8.94 14.63 -1.58
CA LYS A 63 -9.64 15.53 -2.50
C LYS A 63 -10.63 14.84 -3.45
N ASN A 64 -10.52 13.53 -3.63
CA ASN A 64 -11.43 12.74 -4.46
C ASN A 64 -12.64 12.20 -3.67
N LEU A 65 -12.63 12.33 -2.33
CA LEU A 65 -13.52 11.63 -1.41
C LEU A 65 -14.36 12.65 -0.61
N THR A 66 -15.60 12.85 -1.02
CA THR A 66 -16.46 13.90 -0.44
C THR A 66 -17.56 13.37 0.48
N GLY A 67 -17.80 12.06 0.50
CA GLY A 67 -18.80 11.41 1.35
C GLY A 67 -19.20 10.04 0.81
N THR A 68 -19.99 9.32 1.59
CA THR A 68 -20.33 7.91 1.36
C THR A 68 -20.97 7.65 0.00
N ASP A 69 -22.04 8.34 -0.34
CA ASP A 69 -22.78 8.09 -1.59
C ASP A 69 -21.95 8.38 -2.83
N GLN A 70 -21.24 9.52 -2.81
CA GLN A 70 -20.37 9.93 -3.91
C GLN A 70 -19.25 8.89 -4.13
N THR A 71 -18.57 8.50 -3.05
CA THR A 71 -17.46 7.54 -3.11
C THR A 71 -17.94 6.18 -3.60
N THR A 72 -19.01 5.63 -3.01
CA THR A 72 -19.58 4.35 -3.40
C THR A 72 -19.99 4.32 -4.88
N GLN A 73 -20.63 5.38 -5.37
CA GLN A 73 -21.02 5.47 -6.77
C GLN A 73 -19.80 5.52 -7.70
N MET A 74 -18.78 6.32 -7.35
CA MET A 74 -17.55 6.46 -8.12
C MET A 74 -16.80 5.12 -8.23
N LEU A 75 -16.62 4.40 -7.11
CA LEU A 75 -15.94 3.11 -7.07
C LEU A 75 -16.75 2.03 -7.81
N THR A 76 -18.08 2.02 -7.67
CA THR A 76 -18.97 1.10 -8.40
C THR A 76 -18.85 1.28 -9.91
N ASN A 77 -18.83 2.53 -10.38
CA ASN A 77 -18.67 2.82 -11.80
C ASN A 77 -17.31 2.32 -12.31
N MET A 78 -16.22 2.56 -11.56
CA MET A 78 -14.89 2.08 -11.95
C MET A 78 -14.80 0.55 -12.04
N LYS A 79 -15.39 -0.17 -11.09
CA LYS A 79 -15.48 -1.64 -11.15
C LYS A 79 -16.22 -2.10 -12.39
N SER A 80 -17.34 -1.44 -12.71
CA SER A 80 -18.12 -1.75 -13.92
C SER A 80 -17.33 -1.51 -15.20
N TYR A 81 -16.62 -0.37 -15.29
CA TYR A 81 -15.79 -0.05 -16.45
C TYR A 81 -14.64 -1.04 -16.63
N SER A 82 -13.96 -1.41 -15.54
CA SER A 82 -12.89 -2.40 -15.59
C SER A 82 -13.38 -3.76 -16.06
N GLN A 83 -14.51 -4.22 -15.53
CA GLN A 83 -15.10 -5.48 -15.94
C GLN A 83 -15.53 -5.48 -17.42
N GLU A 84 -16.10 -4.38 -17.90
CA GLU A 84 -16.53 -4.23 -19.30
C GLU A 84 -15.34 -4.15 -20.28
N ILE A 85 -14.28 -3.40 -19.92
CA ILE A 85 -13.18 -3.04 -20.84
C ILE A 85 -12.07 -4.09 -20.82
N VAL A 86 -11.73 -4.61 -19.64
CA VAL A 86 -10.58 -5.52 -19.44
C VAL A 86 -11.01 -6.92 -19.05
N GLY A 87 -12.21 -7.08 -18.44
CA GLY A 87 -12.72 -8.35 -17.95
C GLY A 87 -12.17 -8.80 -16.61
N ILE A 88 -11.44 -7.90 -15.90
CA ILE A 88 -10.91 -8.14 -14.54
C ILE A 88 -11.22 -6.97 -13.63
N SER A 89 -11.16 -7.21 -12.33
CA SER A 89 -11.37 -6.15 -11.34
C SER A 89 -10.13 -5.23 -11.23
N VAL A 90 -10.37 -3.93 -11.26
CA VAL A 90 -9.35 -2.91 -10.99
C VAL A 90 -9.06 -2.83 -9.48
N PHE A 91 -7.81 -2.57 -9.09
CA PHE A 91 -7.48 -2.23 -7.71
C PHE A 91 -7.95 -0.80 -7.41
N LEU A 92 -8.72 -0.65 -6.34
CA LEU A 92 -9.24 0.64 -5.86
C LEU A 92 -8.72 0.83 -4.44
N GLY A 93 -7.66 1.62 -4.30
CA GLY A 93 -6.90 1.77 -3.07
C GLY A 93 -7.01 3.15 -2.46
N VAL A 94 -6.70 3.22 -1.18
CA VAL A 94 -6.63 4.44 -0.38
C VAL A 94 -5.54 4.28 0.68
N ASP A 95 -4.99 5.38 1.20
CA ASP A 95 -4.17 5.38 2.43
C ASP A 95 -5.09 5.60 3.62
N GLU A 96 -5.42 4.55 4.33
CA GLU A 96 -6.27 4.60 5.52
C GLU A 96 -5.55 3.87 6.68
N GLU A 97 -4.42 4.46 7.12
CA GLU A 97 -3.59 3.90 8.19
C GLU A 97 -4.19 4.10 9.59
N GLY A 98 -5.12 5.07 9.71
CA GLY A 98 -5.61 5.61 10.98
C GLY A 98 -4.85 6.87 11.41
N GLY A 99 -5.43 7.60 12.37
CA GLY A 99 -4.84 8.81 12.94
C GLY A 99 -4.45 9.86 11.91
N THR A 100 -3.17 10.18 11.83
CA THR A 100 -2.67 11.25 10.95
C THR A 100 -2.77 10.95 9.46
N VAL A 101 -2.87 9.67 9.07
CA VAL A 101 -3.03 9.23 7.67
C VAL A 101 -4.33 8.45 7.52
N ALA A 102 -5.44 9.17 7.45
CA ALA A 102 -6.77 8.63 7.26
C ALA A 102 -7.54 9.52 6.28
N ARG A 103 -7.86 9.02 5.08
CA ARG A 103 -8.55 9.80 4.05
C ARG A 103 -10.07 9.75 4.21
N ILE A 104 -10.56 8.67 4.82
CA ILE A 104 -11.97 8.42 5.07
C ILE A 104 -12.34 8.85 6.49
N ALA A 105 -11.67 8.32 7.52
CA ALA A 105 -12.02 8.59 8.92
C ALA A 105 -11.81 10.05 9.34
N SER A 106 -10.83 10.75 8.76
CA SER A 106 -10.61 12.17 9.01
C SER A 106 -11.70 13.09 8.39
N ASN A 107 -12.53 12.58 7.49
CA ASN A 107 -13.61 13.32 6.86
C ASN A 107 -14.96 12.97 7.50
N SER A 108 -15.51 13.91 8.28
CA SER A 108 -16.78 13.72 9.00
C SER A 108 -17.99 13.36 8.13
N ALA A 109 -17.93 13.61 6.81
CA ALA A 109 -18.99 13.23 5.87
C ALA A 109 -19.18 11.72 5.73
N PHE A 110 -18.19 10.90 6.15
CA PHE A 110 -18.30 9.45 6.14
C PHE A 110 -18.91 8.88 7.42
N GLY A 111 -18.77 9.56 8.54
CA GLY A 111 -19.35 9.14 9.82
C GLY A 111 -18.81 7.79 10.34
N VAL A 112 -17.57 7.42 9.97
CA VAL A 112 -16.91 6.21 10.41
C VAL A 112 -16.02 6.45 11.63
N THR A 113 -15.60 5.38 12.30
CA THR A 113 -14.72 5.46 13.46
C THR A 113 -13.28 5.67 13.02
N ASP A 114 -12.63 6.71 13.54
CA ASP A 114 -11.18 6.85 13.50
C ASP A 114 -10.56 5.93 14.57
N VAL A 115 -9.65 5.07 14.16
CA VAL A 115 -8.97 4.12 15.06
C VAL A 115 -7.80 4.75 15.81
N GLY A 116 -7.46 6.01 15.52
CA GLY A 116 -6.33 6.73 16.11
C GLY A 116 -4.98 6.35 15.52
N ASN A 117 -3.91 6.86 16.15
CA ASN A 117 -2.54 6.62 15.68
C ASN A 117 -2.08 5.18 15.98
N MET A 118 -1.34 4.58 15.05
CA MET A 118 -0.79 3.24 15.28
C MET A 118 0.27 3.20 16.38
N SER A 119 0.90 4.33 16.71
CA SER A 119 1.78 4.45 17.88
C SER A 119 1.02 4.24 19.22
N ASP A 120 -0.22 4.70 19.30
CA ASP A 120 -1.07 4.47 20.49
C ASP A 120 -1.53 3.01 20.57
N VAL A 121 -1.85 2.40 19.41
CA VAL A 121 -2.18 0.98 19.31
C VAL A 121 -0.97 0.13 19.73
N GLY A 122 0.22 0.42 19.20
CA GLY A 122 1.46 -0.27 19.54
C GLY A 122 1.85 -0.15 21.01
N ALA A 123 1.62 1.03 21.62
CA ALA A 123 1.88 1.26 23.05
C ALA A 123 1.05 0.37 23.99
N THR A 124 -0.05 -0.23 23.52
CA THR A 124 -0.83 -1.20 24.29
C THR A 124 -0.12 -2.53 24.50
N GLY A 125 0.82 -2.89 23.61
CA GLY A 125 1.50 -4.19 23.62
C GLY A 125 0.60 -5.37 23.28
N ASP A 126 -0.65 -5.14 22.88
CA ASP A 126 -1.64 -6.18 22.57
C ASP A 126 -2.04 -6.14 21.09
N SER A 127 -1.59 -7.14 20.32
CA SER A 127 -1.84 -7.25 18.88
C SER A 127 -3.33 -7.37 18.52
N GLN A 128 -4.20 -7.75 19.49
CA GLN A 128 -5.65 -7.74 19.28
C GLN A 128 -6.16 -6.32 18.96
N ASN A 129 -5.52 -5.27 19.50
CA ASN A 129 -5.89 -3.89 19.18
C ASN A 129 -5.54 -3.53 17.75
N ALA A 130 -4.43 -4.00 17.21
CA ALA A 130 -4.08 -3.82 15.80
C ALA A 130 -5.04 -4.59 14.87
N TYR A 131 -5.39 -5.84 15.23
CA TYR A 131 -6.44 -6.57 14.51
C TYR A 131 -7.78 -5.82 14.50
N ASN A 132 -8.19 -5.29 15.65
CA ASN A 132 -9.45 -4.54 15.77
C ASN A 132 -9.42 -3.25 14.93
N ALA A 133 -8.27 -2.57 14.86
CA ALA A 133 -8.07 -1.41 13.99
C ALA A 133 -8.24 -1.80 12.51
N GLY A 134 -7.50 -2.80 12.05
CA GLY A 134 -7.60 -3.31 10.68
C GLY A 134 -9.02 -3.82 10.32
N SER A 135 -9.68 -4.51 11.24
CA SER A 135 -11.07 -4.98 11.05
C SER A 135 -12.07 -3.82 10.96
N THR A 136 -11.87 -2.76 11.76
CA THR A 136 -12.71 -1.55 11.70
C THR A 136 -12.53 -0.84 10.36
N ILE A 137 -11.29 -0.59 9.96
CA ILE A 137 -10.94 0.01 8.67
C ILE A 137 -11.48 -0.84 7.51
N GLY A 138 -11.19 -2.14 7.52
CA GLY A 138 -11.65 -3.06 6.49
C GLY A 138 -13.16 -3.08 6.31
N THR A 139 -13.91 -2.99 7.41
CA THR A 139 -15.37 -2.96 7.38
C THR A 139 -15.91 -1.78 6.59
N TYR A 140 -15.47 -0.55 6.88
CA TYR A 140 -16.00 0.59 6.16
C TYR A 140 -15.42 0.75 4.76
N LEU A 141 -14.14 0.38 4.53
CA LEU A 141 -13.57 0.40 3.19
C LEU A 141 -14.29 -0.56 2.25
N ASN A 142 -14.58 -1.79 2.70
CA ASN A 142 -15.38 -2.74 1.92
C ASN A 142 -16.77 -2.20 1.62
N THR A 143 -17.46 -1.62 2.62
CA THR A 143 -18.79 -1.02 2.47
C THR A 143 -18.80 0.10 1.44
N LEU A 144 -17.75 0.92 1.38
CA LEU A 144 -17.59 1.98 0.39
C LEU A 144 -17.25 1.46 -1.01
N GLY A 145 -16.74 0.23 -1.09
CA GLY A 145 -16.37 -0.41 -2.33
C GLY A 145 -14.89 -0.39 -2.67
N PHE A 146 -14.01 0.02 -1.77
CA PHE A 146 -12.57 -0.22 -1.92
C PHE A 146 -12.26 -1.71 -1.88
N ASN A 147 -11.10 -2.11 -2.41
CA ASN A 147 -10.59 -3.47 -2.33
C ASN A 147 -9.11 -3.53 -1.94
N MET A 148 -8.49 -2.38 -1.66
CA MET A 148 -7.08 -2.27 -1.27
C MET A 148 -6.91 -1.12 -0.28
N ASP A 149 -6.03 -1.32 0.71
CA ASP A 149 -5.56 -0.29 1.61
C ASP A 149 -4.02 -0.28 1.64
N PHE A 150 -3.43 0.92 1.55
CA PHE A 150 -1.99 1.10 1.72
C PHE A 150 -1.63 1.14 3.21
N ALA A 151 -1.95 0.07 3.90
CA ALA A 151 -1.65 -0.28 5.28
C ALA A 151 -1.46 -1.81 5.39
N PRO A 152 -0.75 -2.31 6.40
CA PRO A 152 -0.15 -1.64 7.55
C PRO A 152 1.21 -0.98 7.29
N VAL A 153 1.58 -0.03 8.17
CA VAL A 153 2.93 0.54 8.23
C VAL A 153 3.82 -0.39 9.04
N ALA A 154 4.81 -1.00 8.37
CA ALA A 154 5.74 -1.96 8.96
C ALA A 154 7.08 -1.34 9.39
N ASP A 155 7.17 -0.01 9.34
CA ASP A 155 8.36 0.73 9.70
C ASP A 155 8.62 0.65 11.21
N VAL A 156 9.80 0.14 11.59
CA VAL A 156 10.27 0.12 12.99
C VAL A 156 10.91 1.48 13.30
N LEU A 157 10.39 2.22 14.28
CA LEU A 157 10.89 3.55 14.65
C LEU A 157 12.22 3.45 15.41
N THR A 158 13.30 3.11 14.70
CA THR A 158 14.64 3.00 15.29
C THR A 158 15.38 4.35 15.37
N ASN A 159 14.93 5.35 14.61
CA ASN A 159 15.39 6.73 14.74
C ASN A 159 14.31 7.58 15.43
N PRO A 160 14.53 8.02 16.71
CA PRO A 160 13.55 8.81 17.44
C PRO A 160 13.31 10.22 16.84
N ASP A 161 14.22 10.71 16.00
CA ASP A 161 14.11 12.00 15.33
C ASP A 161 13.29 11.93 14.04
N ASN A 162 12.84 10.74 13.64
CA ASN A 162 11.95 10.57 12.50
C ASN A 162 10.53 11.04 12.85
N THR A 163 10.17 12.22 12.35
CA THR A 163 8.86 12.85 12.59
C THR A 163 7.79 12.37 11.60
N VAL A 164 8.18 11.75 10.49
CA VAL A 164 7.25 11.31 9.43
C VAL A 164 6.54 10.01 9.79
N ILE A 165 7.29 9.08 10.40
CA ILE A 165 6.81 7.74 10.74
C ILE A 165 6.29 7.66 12.18
N LYS A 166 6.71 8.55 13.07
CA LYS A 166 6.52 8.52 14.51
C LYS A 166 5.13 8.06 14.95
N ASP A 167 4.08 8.75 14.52
CA ASP A 167 2.69 8.47 14.94
C ASP A 167 2.05 7.32 14.13
N ARG A 168 2.69 6.95 13.02
CA ARG A 168 2.25 5.92 12.08
C ARG A 168 2.80 4.54 12.41
N SER A 169 3.97 4.47 13.07
CA SER A 169 4.62 3.21 13.47
C SER A 169 4.00 2.65 14.75
N PHE A 170 3.92 1.32 14.85
CA PHE A 170 3.56 0.63 16.09
C PHE A 170 4.63 0.74 17.18
N GLY A 171 5.85 1.20 16.87
CA GLY A 171 6.90 1.42 17.87
C GLY A 171 8.31 1.13 17.38
N SER A 172 9.22 0.97 18.35
CA SER A 172 10.65 0.77 18.10
C SER A 172 11.16 -0.66 18.35
N ASP A 173 10.30 -1.54 18.85
CA ASP A 173 10.61 -2.97 19.02
C ASP A 173 10.16 -3.71 17.76
N SER A 174 11.11 -4.32 17.04
CA SER A 174 10.85 -4.96 15.75
C SER A 174 9.90 -6.14 15.83
N GLN A 175 9.93 -6.91 16.94
CA GLN A 175 9.02 -8.03 17.09
C GLN A 175 7.60 -7.58 17.43
N LEU A 176 7.45 -6.57 18.29
CA LEU A 176 6.15 -5.94 18.55
C LEU A 176 5.53 -5.39 17.25
N VAL A 177 6.32 -4.64 16.47
CA VAL A 177 5.85 -4.10 15.18
C VAL A 177 5.42 -5.23 14.25
N ALA A 178 6.19 -6.31 14.17
CA ALA A 178 5.87 -7.46 13.35
C ALA A 178 4.54 -8.14 13.76
N ASP A 179 4.31 -8.32 15.05
CA ASP A 179 3.08 -8.92 15.57
C ASP A 179 1.86 -8.02 15.31
N MET A 180 2.00 -6.69 15.48
CA MET A 180 0.96 -5.71 15.19
C MET A 180 0.63 -5.65 13.69
N VAL A 181 1.66 -5.60 12.83
CA VAL A 181 1.51 -5.59 11.36
C VAL A 181 0.73 -6.82 10.88
N CYS A 182 1.09 -8.01 11.37
CA CYS A 182 0.38 -9.23 10.97
C CYS A 182 -1.08 -9.24 11.46
N ALA A 183 -1.35 -8.71 12.64
CA ALA A 183 -2.68 -8.63 13.19
C ALA A 183 -3.57 -7.62 12.43
N GLU A 184 -3.06 -6.43 12.11
CA GLU A 184 -3.77 -5.45 11.28
C GLU A 184 -4.03 -5.98 9.87
N MET A 185 -3.02 -6.59 9.24
CA MET A 185 -3.12 -7.24 7.94
C MET A 185 -4.24 -8.30 7.94
N GLN A 186 -4.33 -9.12 8.99
CA GLN A 186 -5.41 -10.09 9.15
C GLN A 186 -6.78 -9.40 9.22
N GLY A 187 -6.90 -8.35 10.05
CA GLY A 187 -8.15 -7.59 10.20
C GLY A 187 -8.66 -7.01 8.89
N LEU A 188 -7.77 -6.41 8.07
CA LEU A 188 -8.10 -5.90 6.73
C LEU A 188 -8.53 -7.03 5.79
N ASN A 189 -7.74 -8.10 5.70
CA ASN A 189 -7.95 -9.18 4.75
C ASN A 189 -9.26 -9.96 5.01
N GLU A 190 -9.69 -10.11 6.26
CA GLU A 190 -10.97 -10.74 6.61
C GLU A 190 -12.18 -9.97 6.07
N HIS A 191 -12.02 -8.66 5.83
CA HIS A 191 -13.01 -7.81 5.16
C HIS A 191 -12.77 -7.65 3.66
N GLN A 192 -11.99 -8.54 3.03
CA GLN A 192 -11.69 -8.52 1.60
C GLN A 192 -10.96 -7.24 1.13
N ILE A 193 -10.24 -6.60 2.01
CA ILE A 193 -9.35 -5.49 1.69
C ILE A 193 -7.92 -6.03 1.59
N LEU A 194 -7.33 -5.92 0.41
CA LEU A 194 -5.93 -6.28 0.19
C LEU A 194 -5.02 -5.29 0.93
N SER A 195 -4.28 -5.80 1.89
CA SER A 195 -3.32 -5.01 2.66
C SER A 195 -2.01 -4.82 1.88
N VAL A 196 -1.40 -3.65 1.98
CA VAL A 196 -0.11 -3.31 1.38
C VAL A 196 0.88 -2.94 2.47
N VAL A 197 1.80 -3.84 2.77
CA VAL A 197 2.81 -3.67 3.84
C VAL A 197 3.89 -2.68 3.39
N LYS A 198 4.15 -1.61 4.17
CA LYS A 198 5.00 -0.47 3.75
C LYS A 198 5.84 0.11 4.90
N HIS A 199 6.94 0.78 4.63
CA HIS A 199 7.63 1.10 3.36
C HIS A 199 8.96 0.34 3.31
N PHE A 200 9.03 -0.72 2.53
CA PHE A 200 10.24 -1.55 2.43
C PHE A 200 11.42 -0.71 1.90
N PRO A 201 12.65 -0.81 2.45
CA PRO A 201 13.13 -1.74 3.50
C PRO A 201 12.98 -1.22 4.94
N GLY A 202 12.23 -0.15 5.20
CA GLY A 202 11.99 0.42 6.52
C GLY A 202 12.38 1.89 6.60
N GLN A 203 11.38 2.79 6.59
CA GLN A 203 11.59 4.23 6.66
C GLN A 203 11.83 4.73 8.09
N GLY A 204 11.50 3.95 9.11
CA GLY A 204 11.63 4.35 10.52
C GLY A 204 13.06 4.56 11.01
N ALA A 205 14.06 4.10 10.25
CA ALA A 205 15.48 4.32 10.53
C ALA A 205 16.05 5.62 9.94
N THR A 206 15.33 6.28 9.03
CA THR A 206 15.82 7.46 8.30
C THR A 206 15.59 8.75 9.08
N ALA A 207 16.34 9.80 8.74
CA ALA A 207 16.21 11.13 9.37
C ALA A 207 15.43 12.14 8.51
N GLY A 208 14.90 11.74 7.34
CA GLY A 208 14.26 12.65 6.39
C GLY A 208 12.87 12.19 5.96
N ASP A 209 12.19 13.09 5.25
CA ASP A 209 10.95 12.81 4.57
C ASP A 209 11.22 12.57 3.08
N SER A 210 10.87 11.37 2.58
CA SER A 210 11.02 11.03 1.16
C SER A 210 10.13 11.87 0.23
N HIS A 211 9.13 12.58 0.76
CA HIS A 211 8.35 13.55 0.00
C HIS A 211 9.16 14.81 -0.34
N ASP A 212 10.13 15.17 0.50
CA ASP A 212 10.91 16.41 0.37
C ASP A 212 12.27 16.20 -0.28
N GLY A 213 12.76 14.95 -0.36
CA GLY A 213 14.06 14.65 -0.95
C GLY A 213 14.57 13.24 -0.63
N ALA A 214 15.79 12.95 -1.10
CA ALA A 214 16.42 11.66 -0.91
C ALA A 214 16.62 11.33 0.57
N VAL A 215 16.21 10.14 0.97
CA VAL A 215 16.44 9.58 2.31
C VAL A 215 17.28 8.32 2.21
N SER A 216 18.15 8.10 3.19
CA SER A 216 19.05 6.96 3.20
C SER A 216 19.21 6.36 4.60
N THR A 217 19.64 5.11 4.62
CA THR A 217 20.09 4.41 5.83
C THR A 217 21.49 3.86 5.60
N ASP A 218 22.37 4.03 6.58
CA ASP A 218 23.74 3.49 6.54
C ASP A 218 23.85 2.06 7.10
N LYS A 219 22.70 1.46 7.43
CA LYS A 219 22.65 0.10 8.01
C LYS A 219 23.12 -0.95 7.02
N SER A 220 23.90 -1.92 7.53
CA SER A 220 24.24 -3.11 6.78
C SER A 220 23.01 -4.00 6.55
N LEU A 221 23.09 -4.97 5.63
CA LEU A 221 22.03 -5.95 5.43
C LEU A 221 21.74 -6.75 6.69
N ASP A 222 22.77 -7.13 7.44
CA ASP A 222 22.61 -7.89 8.69
C ASP A 222 21.85 -7.05 9.75
N ASP A 223 22.14 -5.73 9.83
CA ASP A 223 21.41 -4.82 10.72
C ASP A 223 19.94 -4.65 10.32
N LEU A 224 19.68 -4.51 9.01
CA LEU A 224 18.32 -4.45 8.49
C LEU A 224 17.55 -5.73 8.77
N LEU A 225 18.15 -6.90 8.56
CA LEU A 225 17.54 -8.20 8.84
C LEU A 225 17.27 -8.41 10.34
N ALA A 226 18.10 -7.84 11.20
CA ALA A 226 17.93 -7.95 12.65
C ALA A 226 16.83 -7.01 13.20
N ASN A 227 16.44 -5.98 12.46
CA ASN A 227 15.51 -4.93 12.94
C ASN A 227 14.43 -4.58 11.90
N GLU A 228 14.74 -3.75 10.92
CA GLU A 228 13.75 -3.15 10.01
C GLU A 228 13.03 -4.18 9.15
N LEU A 229 13.70 -5.25 8.76
CA LEU A 229 13.11 -6.30 7.91
C LEU A 229 12.35 -7.38 8.68
N VAL A 230 12.40 -7.39 10.01
CA VAL A 230 11.66 -8.35 10.85
C VAL A 230 10.15 -8.29 10.58
N PRO A 231 9.48 -7.12 10.58
CA PRO A 231 8.06 -7.03 10.26
C PRO A 231 7.71 -7.49 8.85
N PHE A 232 8.55 -7.14 7.86
CA PHE A 232 8.35 -7.59 6.48
C PHE A 232 8.50 -9.10 6.33
N GLN A 233 9.53 -9.69 6.96
CA GLN A 233 9.70 -11.14 6.95
C GLN A 233 8.51 -11.85 7.57
N GLN A 234 8.01 -11.35 8.70
CA GLN A 234 6.85 -11.94 9.37
C GLN A 234 5.57 -11.77 8.54
N ALA A 235 5.37 -10.61 7.91
CA ALA A 235 4.24 -10.37 7.00
C ALA A 235 4.29 -11.33 5.79
N VAL A 236 5.47 -11.53 5.18
CA VAL A 236 5.67 -12.51 4.09
C VAL A 236 5.31 -13.92 4.54
N ASN A 237 5.78 -14.35 5.71
CA ASN A 237 5.49 -15.66 6.28
C ASN A 237 3.99 -15.84 6.59
N ASN A 238 3.26 -14.75 6.83
CA ASN A 238 1.81 -14.72 7.06
C ASN A 238 0.99 -14.42 5.80
N GLY A 239 1.60 -14.52 4.61
CA GLY A 239 0.90 -14.47 3.33
C GLY A 239 0.59 -13.06 2.83
N ALA A 240 1.42 -12.07 3.14
CA ALA A 240 1.32 -10.74 2.55
C ALA A 240 1.22 -10.82 1.03
N SER A 241 0.18 -10.20 0.45
CA SER A 241 -0.06 -10.19 -1.00
C SER A 241 0.64 -9.03 -1.70
N PHE A 242 0.85 -7.92 -1.00
CA PHE A 242 1.48 -6.71 -1.53
C PHE A 242 2.53 -6.18 -0.56
N VAL A 243 3.66 -5.72 -1.11
CA VAL A 243 4.69 -4.95 -0.40
C VAL A 243 4.96 -3.67 -1.19
N MET A 244 4.89 -2.53 -0.51
CA MET A 244 5.30 -1.25 -1.08
C MET A 244 6.77 -0.99 -0.79
N VAL A 245 7.53 -0.71 -1.86
CA VAL A 245 8.94 -0.35 -1.78
C VAL A 245 9.07 1.17 -1.80
N GLY A 246 9.62 1.71 -0.72
CA GLY A 246 9.85 3.15 -0.56
C GLY A 246 11.07 3.66 -1.34
N HIS A 247 11.20 5.00 -1.40
CA HIS A 247 12.33 5.67 -2.05
C HIS A 247 13.48 5.89 -1.05
N ILE A 248 13.94 4.78 -0.43
CA ILE A 248 14.99 4.79 0.60
C ILE A 248 16.25 4.17 0.01
N SER A 249 17.36 4.92 0.03
CA SER A 249 18.67 4.39 -0.37
C SER A 249 19.31 3.61 0.77
N ALA A 250 19.98 2.52 0.46
CA ALA A 250 20.71 1.68 1.42
C ALA A 250 22.12 1.37 0.86
N PRO A 251 23.03 2.37 0.78
CA PRO A 251 24.32 2.24 0.11
C PRO A 251 25.20 1.10 0.65
N ALA A 252 25.10 0.81 1.94
CA ALA A 252 25.82 -0.30 2.56
C ALA A 252 25.35 -1.68 2.05
N VAL A 253 24.16 -1.75 1.44
CA VAL A 253 23.59 -2.99 0.87
C VAL A 253 23.73 -3.00 -0.66
N THR A 254 23.39 -1.90 -1.31
CA THR A 254 23.32 -1.78 -2.78
C THR A 254 24.67 -1.43 -3.41
N GLY A 255 25.58 -0.79 -2.66
CA GLY A 255 26.84 -0.28 -3.15
C GLY A 255 26.75 1.11 -3.80
N ASP A 256 25.56 1.69 -3.90
CA ASP A 256 25.31 3.04 -4.44
C ASP A 256 24.08 3.68 -3.78
N ASP A 257 23.75 4.92 -4.16
CA ASP A 257 22.63 5.71 -3.62
C ASP A 257 21.31 5.45 -4.36
N THR A 258 21.21 4.40 -5.19
CA THR A 258 19.96 4.06 -5.89
C THR A 258 18.87 3.74 -4.86
N PRO A 259 17.70 4.41 -4.91
CA PRO A 259 16.62 4.13 -3.97
C PRO A 259 16.08 2.71 -4.15
N ALA A 260 15.61 2.11 -3.06
CA ALA A 260 15.14 0.72 -3.04
C ALA A 260 14.10 0.42 -4.13
N SER A 261 13.20 1.37 -4.42
CA SER A 261 12.18 1.28 -5.48
C SER A 261 12.73 1.10 -6.90
N LEU A 262 14.00 1.45 -7.13
CA LEU A 262 14.71 1.32 -8.41
C LEU A 262 15.87 0.29 -8.35
N SER A 263 16.10 -0.32 -7.19
CA SER A 263 17.23 -1.23 -6.96
C SER A 263 16.83 -2.69 -7.15
N SER A 264 17.46 -3.37 -8.11
CA SER A 264 17.30 -4.81 -8.27
C SER A 264 17.85 -5.60 -7.08
N VAL A 265 18.89 -5.10 -6.40
CA VAL A 265 19.44 -5.70 -5.18
C VAL A 265 18.35 -5.70 -4.09
N MET A 266 17.69 -4.57 -3.85
CA MET A 266 16.67 -4.49 -2.80
C MET A 266 15.42 -5.30 -3.17
N VAL A 267 14.93 -5.19 -4.40
CA VAL A 267 13.69 -5.86 -4.81
C VAL A 267 13.91 -7.34 -5.10
N THR A 268 14.94 -7.69 -5.87
CA THR A 268 15.14 -9.08 -6.29
C THR A 268 15.92 -9.88 -5.26
N ASP A 269 17.10 -9.40 -4.84
CA ASP A 269 17.95 -10.20 -3.99
C ASP A 269 17.46 -10.21 -2.54
N VAL A 270 17.06 -9.07 -1.99
CA VAL A 270 16.58 -9.01 -0.60
C VAL A 270 15.10 -9.39 -0.50
N LEU A 271 14.17 -8.67 -1.12
CA LEU A 271 12.74 -8.91 -0.91
C LEU A 271 12.28 -10.23 -1.52
N ARG A 272 12.63 -10.52 -2.79
CA ARG A 272 12.21 -11.75 -3.46
C ARG A 272 12.95 -12.98 -2.98
N ASN A 273 14.31 -12.95 -3.03
CA ASN A 273 15.11 -14.15 -2.81
C ASN A 273 15.36 -14.41 -1.32
N GLN A 274 15.72 -13.37 -0.53
CA GLN A 274 16.08 -13.58 0.86
C GLN A 274 14.86 -13.65 1.78
N LEU A 275 13.90 -12.72 1.65
CA LEU A 275 12.66 -12.76 2.42
C LEU A 275 11.61 -13.73 1.85
N GLY A 276 11.78 -14.21 0.61
CA GLY A 276 10.88 -15.17 -0.02
C GLY A 276 9.54 -14.59 -0.46
N PHE A 277 9.46 -13.29 -0.74
CA PHE A 277 8.22 -12.64 -1.16
C PHE A 277 7.85 -12.97 -2.61
N HIS A 278 6.68 -13.55 -2.83
CA HIS A 278 6.17 -13.94 -4.15
C HIS A 278 4.95 -13.14 -4.61
N GLY A 279 4.45 -12.22 -3.77
CA GLY A 279 3.32 -11.35 -4.08
C GLY A 279 3.65 -10.20 -5.01
N VAL A 280 2.79 -9.21 -5.06
CA VAL A 280 2.95 -8.01 -5.90
C VAL A 280 3.84 -6.97 -5.22
N VAL A 281 4.85 -6.49 -5.92
CA VAL A 281 5.66 -5.34 -5.50
C VAL A 281 5.06 -4.09 -6.14
N ILE A 282 4.77 -3.09 -5.31
CA ILE A 282 4.37 -1.76 -5.77
C ILE A 282 5.40 -0.75 -5.27
N THR A 283 5.71 0.27 -6.05
CA THR A 283 6.54 1.39 -5.59
C THR A 283 5.69 2.35 -4.77
N ASP A 284 6.32 3.10 -3.89
CA ASP A 284 5.76 4.37 -3.42
C ASP A 284 5.58 5.34 -4.60
N ALA A 285 4.92 6.47 -4.37
CA ALA A 285 4.53 7.39 -5.43
C ALA A 285 5.75 7.95 -6.19
N MET A 286 5.87 7.61 -7.49
CA MET A 286 7.03 7.97 -8.33
C MET A 286 7.17 9.47 -8.63
N ASN A 287 6.23 10.30 -8.17
CA ASN A 287 6.26 11.77 -8.27
C ASN A 287 6.68 12.46 -6.96
N MET A 288 7.20 11.70 -5.99
CA MET A 288 7.80 12.25 -4.76
C MET A 288 9.15 12.92 -5.07
N GLY A 289 9.66 13.72 -4.13
CA GLY A 289 10.88 14.48 -4.29
C GLY A 289 12.20 13.68 -4.14
N ALA A 290 12.09 12.41 -3.71
CA ALA A 290 13.24 11.54 -3.48
C ALA A 290 13.78 10.92 -4.78
#